data_5b4ed57d2337cde87dee5f57af5a7687
#
_entry.id   5b4ed57d2337cde87dee5f57af5a7687
#
_cell.length_a   1.000
_cell.length_b   1.000
_cell.length_c   1.000
_cell.angle_alpha   90.00
_cell.angle_beta   90.00
_cell.angle_gamma   90.00
#
_symmetry.space_group_name_H-M   'P 1'
#
loop_
_entity.id
_entity.type
_entity.pdbx_description
1 polymer ?
#
loop_
_entity_poly.entity_id
_entity_poly.type
_entity_poly.pdbx_seq_one_letter_code
_entity_poly.pdbx_strand_id
1 'polypeptide(L)'
;PILTLATGNGSVILFAIVFDVILIALSIRIVTPNTVRAVEFMGKFNRVLKPGFHFIVPFLEWTKNQVLYRRNFPVEVEGITWDNVTSYIGLNVIYYVIDDKNDSEEWNIYKSLYNIDDPKTMMRATIDEQLRAMMVTFTHKNIFAKREEIGEVIEERLRVKLATFGFTLDSIQVRDVKLEWTVMQAMNKIVETEKLKEAALNEAEAK
;
A
#
# COMPACT_ATOMS: atom_id res chain seq x y z
N PRO A 1 -40.57 -14.84 19.27
CA PRO A 1 -41.89 -14.76 18.64
C PRO A 1 -42.83 -15.92 19.07
N ILE A 2 -42.30 -17.13 19.33
CA ILE A 2 -43.15 -18.31 19.70
C ILE A 2 -43.83 -18.10 21.07
N LEU A 3 -43.15 -17.42 22.00
CA LEU A 3 -43.70 -17.14 23.36
C LEU A 3 -44.76 -16.02 23.32
N THR A 4 -44.74 -15.10 22.38
CA THR A 4 -45.67 -13.97 22.30
C THR A 4 -47.00 -14.31 21.65
N LEU A 5 -47.05 -15.38 20.85
CA LEU A 5 -48.30 -15.90 20.25
C LEU A 5 -49.28 -16.42 21.32
N ALA A 6 -48.79 -16.79 22.50
CA ALA A 6 -49.63 -17.34 23.57
C ALA A 6 -50.34 -16.28 24.43
N THR A 7 -49.98 -15.00 24.33
CA THR A 7 -50.49 -13.93 25.20
C THR A 7 -51.62 -13.06 24.59
N GLY A 8 -52.03 -13.30 23.34
CA GLY A 8 -53.27 -12.70 22.77
C GLY A 8 -53.26 -11.17 22.54
N ASN A 9 -52.20 -10.44 22.87
CA ASN A 9 -52.09 -8.99 22.67
C ASN A 9 -51.54 -8.67 21.25
N GLY A 10 -52.42 -8.21 20.32
CA GLY A 10 -52.06 -7.88 18.95
C GLY A 10 -50.87 -6.87 18.82
N SER A 11 -50.75 -5.94 19.78
CA SER A 11 -49.64 -4.97 19.83
C SER A 11 -48.29 -5.62 20.13
N VAL A 12 -48.22 -6.63 20.98
CA VAL A 12 -47.01 -7.36 21.31
C VAL A 12 -46.55 -8.21 20.12
N ILE A 13 -47.49 -8.82 19.43
CA ILE A 13 -47.21 -9.62 18.22
C ILE A 13 -46.65 -8.70 17.12
N LEU A 14 -47.26 -7.53 16.89
CA LEU A 14 -46.82 -6.55 15.91
C LEU A 14 -45.38 -6.07 16.21
N PHE A 15 -45.10 -5.76 17.49
CA PHE A 15 -43.78 -5.33 17.93
C PHE A 15 -42.71 -6.42 17.72
N ALA A 16 -43.05 -7.68 18.03
CA ALA A 16 -42.16 -8.81 17.81
C ALA A 16 -41.84 -9.02 16.29
N ILE A 17 -42.82 -8.91 15.41
CA ILE A 17 -42.62 -9.03 13.98
C ILE A 17 -41.73 -7.90 13.46
N VAL A 18 -41.97 -6.64 13.88
CA VAL A 18 -41.12 -5.51 13.48
C VAL A 18 -39.68 -5.70 13.97
N PHE A 19 -39.51 -6.17 15.21
CA PHE A 19 -38.20 -6.45 15.75
C PHE A 19 -37.44 -7.55 14.97
N ASP A 20 -38.12 -8.65 14.64
CA ASP A 20 -37.55 -9.73 13.83
C ASP A 20 -37.16 -9.26 12.43
N VAL A 21 -37.98 -8.43 11.77
CA VAL A 21 -37.65 -7.83 10.47
C VAL A 21 -36.41 -6.95 10.55
N ILE A 22 -36.28 -6.15 11.62
CA ILE A 22 -35.09 -5.32 11.85
C ILE A 22 -33.85 -6.21 12.05
N LEU A 23 -33.94 -7.26 12.85
CA LEU A 23 -32.84 -8.21 13.06
C LEU A 23 -32.39 -8.87 11.77
N ILE A 24 -33.33 -9.32 10.94
CA ILE A 24 -33.04 -9.90 9.63
C ILE A 24 -32.36 -8.88 8.73
N ALA A 25 -32.84 -7.65 8.67
CA ALA A 25 -32.23 -6.58 7.87
C ALA A 25 -30.79 -6.26 8.32
N LEU A 26 -30.52 -6.27 9.63
CA LEU A 26 -29.20 -6.08 10.20
C LEU A 26 -28.26 -7.28 9.96
N SER A 27 -28.80 -8.48 9.77
CA SER A 27 -28.04 -9.69 9.50
C SER A 27 -27.45 -9.74 8.07
N ILE A 28 -28.04 -9.00 7.14
CA ILE A 28 -27.64 -9.05 5.73
C ILE A 28 -26.35 -8.24 5.52
N ARG A 29 -25.37 -8.88 4.88
CA ARG A 29 -24.12 -8.22 4.43
C ARG A 29 -23.83 -8.58 2.97
N ILE A 30 -23.62 -7.55 2.16
CA ILE A 30 -23.22 -7.70 0.77
C ILE A 30 -21.74 -7.35 0.70
N VAL A 31 -20.94 -8.27 0.13
CA VAL A 31 -19.52 -8.10 -0.11
C VAL A 31 -19.30 -7.81 -1.58
N THR A 32 -18.65 -6.69 -1.89
CA THR A 32 -18.40 -6.25 -3.26
C THR A 32 -17.24 -7.05 -3.89
N PRO A 33 -17.20 -7.15 -5.25
CA PRO A 33 -16.08 -7.78 -5.95
C PRO A 33 -14.72 -7.17 -5.56
N ASN A 34 -13.67 -7.99 -5.58
CA ASN A 34 -12.29 -7.62 -5.19
C ASN A 34 -12.15 -7.10 -3.74
N THR A 35 -13.11 -7.44 -2.89
CA THR A 35 -13.02 -7.21 -1.44
C THR A 35 -13.42 -8.48 -0.70
N VAL A 36 -12.92 -8.61 0.52
CA VAL A 36 -13.35 -9.65 1.45
C VAL A 36 -13.65 -9.01 2.80
N ARG A 37 -14.47 -9.66 3.59
CA ARG A 37 -14.75 -9.23 4.96
C ARG A 37 -14.36 -10.29 5.95
N ALA A 38 -13.44 -9.97 6.84
CA ALA A 38 -13.15 -10.80 8.00
C ALA A 38 -14.29 -10.63 9.01
N VAL A 39 -14.83 -11.74 9.47
CA VAL A 39 -15.87 -11.78 10.52
C VAL A 39 -15.21 -12.13 11.83
N GLU A 40 -15.44 -11.29 12.82
CA GLU A 40 -15.07 -11.51 14.21
C GLU A 40 -16.31 -11.93 14.99
N PHE A 41 -16.22 -13.01 15.73
CA PHE A 41 -17.23 -13.44 16.68
C PHE A 41 -16.76 -13.12 18.09
N MET A 42 -17.44 -12.23 18.78
CA MET A 42 -17.09 -11.78 20.14
C MET A 42 -15.61 -11.38 20.28
N GLY A 43 -15.06 -10.67 19.28
CA GLY A 43 -13.66 -10.20 19.27
C GLY A 43 -12.62 -11.22 18.79
N LYS A 44 -13.04 -12.44 18.41
CA LYS A 44 -12.15 -13.44 17.81
C LYS A 44 -12.41 -13.57 16.31
N PHE A 45 -11.36 -13.63 15.52
CA PHE A 45 -11.46 -13.98 14.10
C PHE A 45 -12.15 -15.33 13.93
N ASN A 46 -13.17 -15.39 13.09
CA ASN A 46 -13.98 -16.58 12.87
C ASN A 46 -13.88 -17.08 11.43
N ARG A 47 -14.21 -16.23 10.45
CA ARG A 47 -14.24 -16.59 9.03
C ARG A 47 -14.05 -15.38 8.12
N VAL A 48 -13.82 -15.65 6.83
CA VAL A 48 -13.77 -14.64 5.76
C VAL A 48 -14.98 -14.79 4.85
N LEU A 49 -15.68 -13.68 4.60
CA LEU A 49 -16.77 -13.60 3.63
C LEU A 49 -16.19 -13.19 2.27
N LYS A 50 -16.37 -14.04 1.27
CA LYS A 50 -16.03 -13.76 -0.14
C LYS A 50 -17.08 -12.84 -0.79
N PRO A 51 -16.84 -12.30 -1.99
CA PRO A 51 -17.84 -11.51 -2.70
C PRO A 51 -19.16 -12.25 -2.83
N GLY A 52 -20.26 -11.55 -2.54
CA GLY A 52 -21.60 -12.10 -2.59
C GLY A 52 -22.49 -11.70 -1.41
N PHE A 53 -23.57 -12.43 -1.27
CA PHE A 53 -24.58 -12.22 -0.23
C PHE A 53 -24.32 -13.16 0.96
N HIS A 54 -24.29 -12.58 2.17
CA HIS A 54 -24.00 -13.33 3.40
C HIS A 54 -24.89 -12.90 4.54
N PHE A 55 -25.11 -13.84 5.47
CA PHE A 55 -25.74 -13.56 6.74
C PHE A 55 -24.70 -13.54 7.86
N ILE A 56 -24.84 -12.56 8.75
CA ILE A 56 -24.08 -12.45 10.00
C ILE A 56 -25.05 -12.39 11.18
N VAL A 57 -24.59 -12.75 12.37
CA VAL A 57 -25.36 -12.61 13.60
C VAL A 57 -25.17 -11.20 14.14
N PRO A 58 -26.19 -10.31 14.08
CA PRO A 58 -26.05 -8.94 14.58
C PRO A 58 -25.71 -8.96 16.07
N PHE A 59 -24.95 -7.95 16.51
CA PHE A 59 -24.42 -7.76 17.88
C PHE A 59 -23.32 -8.74 18.32
N LEU A 60 -23.24 -9.95 17.78
CA LEU A 60 -22.22 -10.94 18.12
C LEU A 60 -21.09 -11.00 17.10
N GLU A 61 -21.40 -10.74 15.82
CA GLU A 61 -20.43 -10.75 14.72
C GLU A 61 -20.16 -9.32 14.21
N TRP A 62 -18.88 -8.98 14.16
CA TRP A 62 -18.38 -7.73 13.57
C TRP A 62 -17.61 -8.02 12.31
N THR A 63 -17.59 -7.08 11.38
CA THR A 63 -16.91 -7.29 10.11
C THR A 63 -15.87 -6.21 9.83
N LYS A 64 -14.63 -6.63 9.48
CA LYS A 64 -13.57 -5.75 8.95
C LYS A 64 -13.43 -5.96 7.46
N ASN A 65 -13.35 -4.88 6.69
CA ASN A 65 -13.22 -4.93 5.25
C ASN A 65 -11.75 -4.97 4.83
N GLN A 66 -11.37 -5.91 3.97
CA GLN A 66 -10.07 -5.99 3.32
C GLN A 66 -10.23 -5.88 1.81
N VAL A 67 -9.41 -5.04 1.24
CA VAL A 67 -9.38 -4.78 -0.20
C VAL A 67 -8.30 -5.65 -0.84
N LEU A 68 -8.65 -6.33 -1.93
CA LEU A 68 -7.75 -7.25 -2.65
C LEU A 68 -7.15 -6.61 -3.92
N TYR A 69 -7.71 -5.50 -4.42
CA TYR A 69 -7.17 -4.85 -5.60
C TYR A 69 -5.81 -4.20 -5.33
N ARG A 70 -5.03 -4.02 -6.40
CA ARG A 70 -3.72 -3.37 -6.35
C ARG A 70 -3.86 -1.94 -5.85
N ARG A 71 -3.06 -1.61 -4.85
CA ARG A 71 -2.97 -0.27 -4.26
C ARG A 71 -1.66 0.36 -4.67
N ASN A 72 -1.72 1.65 -4.94
CA ASN A 72 -0.58 2.46 -5.25
C ASN A 72 -0.17 3.29 -4.02
N PHE A 73 1.11 3.28 -3.68
CA PHE A 73 1.69 4.06 -2.62
C PHE A 73 2.87 4.87 -3.15
N PRO A 74 2.65 6.15 -3.49
CA PRO A 74 3.75 7.04 -3.84
C PRO A 74 4.50 7.46 -2.57
N VAL A 75 5.82 7.42 -2.65
CA VAL A 75 6.72 7.86 -1.58
C VAL A 75 7.86 8.67 -2.20
N GLU A 76 8.27 9.73 -1.53
CA GLU A 76 9.44 10.54 -1.87
C GLU A 76 10.38 10.53 -0.65
N VAL A 77 11.65 10.23 -0.91
CA VAL A 77 12.69 10.13 0.11
C VAL A 77 13.78 11.11 -0.20
N GLU A 78 14.17 11.87 0.81
CA GLU A 78 15.31 12.75 0.79
C GLU A 78 16.53 12.04 1.37
N GLY A 79 17.68 12.18 0.71
CA GLY A 79 18.96 11.65 1.17
C GLY A 79 20.13 12.42 0.60
N ILE A 80 21.30 12.12 1.15
CA ILE A 80 22.56 12.78 0.76
C ILE A 80 23.42 11.75 0.02
N THR A 81 23.92 12.13 -1.16
CA THR A 81 24.83 11.31 -1.95
C THR A 81 26.26 11.36 -1.39
N TRP A 82 27.14 10.46 -1.87
CA TRP A 82 28.55 10.40 -1.46
C TRP A 82 29.30 11.72 -1.63
N ASP A 83 28.95 12.48 -2.66
CA ASP A 83 29.52 13.80 -2.95
C ASP A 83 28.78 14.97 -2.29
N ASN A 84 28.05 14.67 -1.22
CA ASN A 84 27.38 15.64 -0.33
C ASN A 84 26.26 16.47 -1.00
N VAL A 85 25.63 15.90 -2.03
CA VAL A 85 24.50 16.53 -2.72
C VAL A 85 23.19 15.97 -2.19
N THR A 86 22.29 16.87 -1.76
CA THR A 86 20.93 16.50 -1.37
C THR A 86 20.13 16.11 -2.61
N SER A 87 19.55 14.91 -2.59
CA SER A 87 18.76 14.35 -3.68
C SER A 87 17.45 13.81 -3.17
N TYR A 88 16.42 13.93 -4.00
CA TYR A 88 15.06 13.42 -3.73
C TYR A 88 14.77 12.30 -4.72
N ILE A 89 14.39 11.13 -4.19
CA ILE A 89 14.02 9.97 -5.01
C ILE A 89 12.55 9.68 -4.82
N GLY A 90 11.78 9.81 -5.88
CA GLY A 90 10.36 9.46 -5.94
C GLY A 90 10.17 8.02 -6.36
N LEU A 91 9.46 7.24 -5.55
CA LEU A 91 9.12 5.85 -5.79
C LEU A 91 7.60 5.68 -5.84
N ASN A 92 7.19 4.66 -6.58
CA ASN A 92 5.81 4.21 -6.62
C ASN A 92 5.76 2.72 -6.29
N VAL A 93 5.15 2.37 -5.17
CA VAL A 93 5.03 0.98 -4.70
C VAL A 93 3.64 0.47 -4.99
N ILE A 94 3.53 -0.61 -5.77
CA ILE A 94 2.26 -1.28 -6.04
C ILE A 94 2.21 -2.56 -5.23
N TYR A 95 1.19 -2.70 -4.39
CA TYR A 95 1.00 -3.85 -3.51
C TYR A 95 -0.47 -4.23 -3.38
N TYR A 96 -0.73 -5.46 -3.00
CA TYR A 96 -2.07 -6.01 -2.82
C TYR A 96 -2.06 -7.18 -1.84
N VAL A 97 -3.25 -7.69 -1.49
CA VAL A 97 -3.39 -8.93 -0.71
C VAL A 97 -3.87 -10.02 -1.67
N ILE A 98 -3.21 -11.17 -1.64
CA ILE A 98 -3.60 -12.31 -2.46
C ILE A 98 -4.74 -13.06 -1.76
N ASP A 99 -5.81 -13.29 -2.52
CA ASP A 99 -6.85 -14.29 -2.21
C ASP A 99 -6.40 -15.64 -2.79
N ASP A 100 -5.55 -16.35 -2.07
CA ASP A 100 -5.02 -17.65 -2.50
C ASP A 100 -6.02 -18.75 -2.17
N LYS A 101 -6.34 -19.65 -3.12
CA LYS A 101 -7.43 -20.62 -3.00
C LYS A 101 -7.14 -21.81 -2.07
N ASN A 102 -5.99 -21.88 -1.45
CA ASN A 102 -5.62 -22.87 -0.44
C ASN A 102 -5.93 -22.36 0.98
N ASP A 103 -5.86 -23.19 2.00
CA ASP A 103 -6.10 -22.85 3.43
C ASP A 103 -5.28 -21.65 3.95
N SER A 104 -4.29 -21.19 3.20
CA SER A 104 -3.51 -19.97 3.46
C SER A 104 -4.22 -18.66 3.12
N GLU A 105 -5.35 -18.66 2.39
CA GLU A 105 -6.08 -17.44 2.02
C GLU A 105 -6.52 -16.64 3.25
N GLU A 106 -7.11 -17.31 4.21
CA GLU A 106 -7.51 -16.72 5.48
C GLU A 106 -6.31 -16.21 6.26
N TRP A 107 -5.17 -16.87 6.11
CA TRP A 107 -3.95 -16.50 6.81
C TRP A 107 -3.37 -15.17 6.32
N ASN A 108 -3.29 -14.91 5.02
CA ASN A 108 -2.81 -13.65 4.47
C ASN A 108 -3.77 -12.49 4.78
N ILE A 109 -5.06 -12.72 4.65
CA ILE A 109 -6.09 -11.76 5.03
C ILE A 109 -6.04 -11.46 6.53
N TYR A 110 -5.88 -12.49 7.37
CA TYR A 110 -5.71 -12.34 8.80
C TYR A 110 -4.48 -11.48 9.13
N LYS A 111 -3.31 -11.82 8.58
CA LYS A 111 -2.07 -11.06 8.80
C LYS A 111 -2.19 -9.60 8.39
N SER A 112 -2.81 -9.34 7.25
CA SER A 112 -2.97 -7.98 6.72
C SER A 112 -3.93 -7.10 7.52
N LEU A 113 -4.82 -7.71 8.32
CA LEU A 113 -5.80 -6.99 9.14
C LEU A 113 -5.43 -6.89 10.61
N TYR A 114 -4.64 -7.85 11.13
CA TYR A 114 -4.40 -7.97 12.57
C TYR A 114 -2.93 -7.87 12.99
N ASN A 115 -1.99 -8.14 12.08
CA ASN A 115 -0.57 -8.12 12.43
C ASN A 115 0.10 -6.77 12.16
N ILE A 116 -0.57 -5.86 11.46
CA ILE A 116 -0.06 -4.53 11.16
C ILE A 116 -1.21 -3.52 11.13
N ASP A 117 -1.02 -2.40 11.78
CA ASP A 117 -2.01 -1.32 11.80
C ASP A 117 -1.91 -0.47 10.52
N ASP A 118 -0.73 0.03 10.21
CA ASP A 118 -0.49 0.82 8.98
C ASP A 118 0.68 0.27 8.13
N PRO A 119 0.37 -0.48 7.07
CA PRO A 119 1.39 -0.99 6.16
C PRO A 119 2.14 0.12 5.42
N LYS A 120 1.55 1.29 5.22
CA LYS A 120 2.20 2.40 4.51
C LYS A 120 3.33 3.00 5.34
N THR A 121 3.13 3.18 6.63
CA THR A 121 4.16 3.66 7.55
C THR A 121 5.34 2.69 7.61
N MET A 122 5.07 1.39 7.67
CA MET A 122 6.11 0.37 7.63
C MET A 122 6.89 0.39 6.30
N MET A 123 6.17 0.45 5.16
CA MET A 123 6.81 0.55 3.84
C MET A 123 7.68 1.80 3.74
N ARG A 124 7.18 2.97 4.16
CA ARG A 124 7.94 4.22 4.16
C ARG A 124 9.23 4.08 4.96
N ALA A 125 9.15 3.61 6.20
CA ALA A 125 10.32 3.43 7.06
C ALA A 125 11.37 2.49 6.43
N THR A 126 10.92 1.39 5.82
CA THR A 126 11.82 0.44 5.14
C THR A 126 12.48 1.05 3.90
N ILE A 127 11.73 1.80 3.10
CA ILE A 127 12.25 2.49 1.91
C ILE A 127 13.24 3.57 2.33
N ASP A 128 12.90 4.39 3.31
CA ASP A 128 13.78 5.46 3.83
C ASP A 128 15.12 4.89 4.31
N GLU A 129 15.09 3.79 5.07
CA GLU A 129 16.28 3.11 5.57
C GLU A 129 17.17 2.61 4.42
N GLN A 130 16.60 1.89 3.46
CA GLN A 130 17.36 1.29 2.35
C GLN A 130 17.88 2.35 1.38
N LEU A 131 17.04 3.33 1.02
CA LEU A 131 17.47 4.41 0.14
C LEU A 131 18.60 5.23 0.72
N ARG A 132 18.51 5.65 1.97
CA ARG A 132 19.59 6.42 2.62
C ARG A 132 20.90 5.63 2.70
N ALA A 133 20.82 4.33 2.99
CA ALA A 133 21.99 3.47 2.98
C ALA A 133 22.65 3.35 1.59
N MET A 134 21.86 3.35 0.52
CA MET A 134 22.34 3.28 -0.85
C MET A 134 22.86 4.63 -1.36
N MET A 135 22.16 5.73 -1.06
CA MET A 135 22.50 7.06 -1.57
C MET A 135 23.91 7.50 -1.20
N VAL A 136 24.41 7.15 -0.01
CA VAL A 136 25.79 7.45 0.43
C VAL A 136 26.86 6.71 -0.37
N THR A 137 26.49 5.70 -1.17
CA THR A 137 27.41 4.95 -2.04
C THR A 137 27.44 5.48 -3.47
N PHE A 138 26.48 6.32 -3.86
CA PHE A 138 26.36 6.87 -5.21
C PHE A 138 26.73 8.35 -5.26
N THR A 139 27.34 8.77 -6.38
CA THR A 139 27.49 10.18 -6.70
C THR A 139 26.20 10.71 -7.34
N HIS A 140 25.99 12.03 -7.29
CA HIS A 140 24.84 12.67 -7.94
C HIS A 140 24.71 12.33 -9.44
N LYS A 141 25.81 12.10 -10.15
CA LYS A 141 25.82 11.71 -11.58
C LYS A 141 25.39 10.27 -11.77
N ASN A 142 25.82 9.35 -10.91
CA ASN A 142 25.56 7.93 -11.06
C ASN A 142 24.16 7.53 -10.56
N ILE A 143 23.54 8.30 -9.67
CA ILE A 143 22.22 7.97 -9.10
C ILE A 143 21.13 7.88 -10.20
N PHE A 144 21.23 8.71 -11.24
CA PHE A 144 20.32 8.66 -12.39
C PHE A 144 20.49 7.39 -13.22
N ALA A 145 21.74 6.95 -13.42
CA ALA A 145 22.05 5.74 -14.19
C ALA A 145 21.72 4.45 -13.41
N LYS A 146 21.75 4.52 -12.08
CA LYS A 146 21.56 3.38 -11.17
C LYS A 146 20.13 3.23 -10.63
N ARG A 147 19.16 3.97 -11.17
CA ARG A 147 17.77 3.95 -10.69
C ARG A 147 17.13 2.56 -10.73
N GLU A 148 17.47 1.72 -11.71
CA GLU A 148 16.96 0.35 -11.82
C GLU A 148 17.50 -0.53 -10.69
N GLU A 149 18.83 -0.48 -10.45
CA GLU A 149 19.49 -1.19 -9.36
C GLU A 149 18.92 -0.78 -7.98
N ILE A 150 18.64 0.51 -7.79
CA ILE A 150 17.96 1.04 -6.59
C ILE A 150 16.58 0.39 -6.45
N GLY A 151 15.81 0.34 -7.52
CA GLY A 151 14.49 -0.28 -7.55
C GLY A 151 14.53 -1.75 -7.14
N GLU A 152 15.42 -2.54 -7.72
CA GLU A 152 15.57 -3.97 -7.48
C GLU A 152 15.93 -4.29 -6.01
N VAL A 153 16.90 -3.56 -5.43
CA VAL A 153 17.32 -3.78 -4.03
C VAL A 153 16.17 -3.46 -3.05
N ILE A 154 15.44 -2.38 -3.31
CA ILE A 154 14.30 -2.01 -2.47
C ILE A 154 13.17 -3.03 -2.64
N GLU A 155 12.93 -3.48 -3.87
CA GLU A 155 11.91 -4.48 -4.17
C GLU A 155 12.15 -5.77 -3.39
N GLU A 156 13.36 -6.29 -3.40
CA GLU A 156 13.71 -7.52 -2.68
C GLU A 156 13.45 -7.40 -1.17
N ARG A 157 13.89 -6.29 -0.58
CA ARG A 157 13.70 -6.03 0.86
C ARG A 157 12.24 -5.85 1.24
N LEU A 158 11.48 -5.08 0.46
CA LEU A 158 10.07 -4.87 0.72
C LEU A 158 9.25 -6.13 0.48
N ARG A 159 9.58 -6.94 -0.52
CA ARG A 159 8.89 -8.21 -0.82
C ARG A 159 8.87 -9.12 0.40
N VAL A 160 10.04 -9.34 1.01
CA VAL A 160 10.17 -10.18 2.21
C VAL A 160 9.36 -9.59 3.38
N LYS A 161 9.49 -8.28 3.61
CA LYS A 161 8.85 -7.63 4.74
C LYS A 161 7.33 -7.56 4.59
N LEU A 162 6.82 -7.28 3.40
CA LEU A 162 5.38 -7.26 3.11
C LEU A 162 4.75 -8.65 3.23
N ALA A 163 5.44 -9.69 2.76
CA ALA A 163 4.96 -11.08 2.86
C ALA A 163 4.75 -11.52 4.33
N THR A 164 5.59 -11.04 5.26
CA THR A 164 5.42 -11.31 6.69
C THR A 164 4.07 -10.81 7.23
N PHE A 165 3.53 -9.74 6.65
CA PHE A 165 2.25 -9.14 7.02
C PHE A 165 1.10 -9.50 6.09
N GLY A 166 1.27 -10.52 5.23
CA GLY A 166 0.22 -10.99 4.31
C GLY A 166 -0.03 -10.10 3.10
N PHE A 167 0.88 -9.14 2.80
CA PHE A 167 0.83 -8.34 1.59
C PHE A 167 1.78 -8.89 0.53
N THR A 168 1.38 -8.76 -0.72
CA THR A 168 2.22 -9.09 -1.89
C THR A 168 2.64 -7.81 -2.57
N LEU A 169 3.94 -7.70 -2.82
CA LEU A 169 4.50 -6.66 -3.65
C LEU A 169 4.31 -7.02 -5.13
N ASP A 170 3.68 -6.15 -5.90
CA ASP A 170 3.53 -6.30 -7.35
C ASP A 170 4.75 -5.75 -8.07
N SER A 171 5.06 -4.48 -7.86
CA SER A 171 6.24 -3.81 -8.45
C SER A 171 6.63 -2.55 -7.69
N ILE A 172 7.89 -2.15 -7.88
CA ILE A 172 8.40 -0.83 -7.48
C ILE A 172 8.90 -0.11 -8.73
N GLN A 173 8.51 1.14 -8.85
CA GLN A 173 8.93 2.00 -9.94
C GLN A 173 9.62 3.23 -9.38
N VAL A 174 10.87 3.47 -9.79
CA VAL A 174 11.56 4.74 -9.53
C VAL A 174 11.03 5.76 -10.53
N ARG A 175 10.28 6.75 -10.04
CA ARG A 175 9.64 7.77 -10.89
C ARG A 175 10.61 8.88 -11.27
N ASP A 176 11.10 9.59 -10.26
CA ASP A 176 11.89 10.79 -10.41
C ASP A 176 13.10 10.75 -9.47
N VAL A 177 14.21 11.26 -9.96
CA VAL A 177 15.37 11.63 -9.15
C VAL A 177 15.57 13.11 -9.35
N LYS A 178 15.46 13.88 -8.27
CA LYS A 178 15.63 15.35 -8.29
C LYS A 178 16.80 15.72 -7.42
N LEU A 179 17.57 16.68 -7.87
CA LEU A 179 18.60 17.32 -7.08
C LEU A 179 18.05 18.59 -6.45
N GLU A 180 18.68 19.05 -5.39
CA GLU A 180 18.37 20.37 -4.82
C GLU A 180 18.52 21.46 -5.89
N TRP A 181 17.60 22.44 -5.86
CA TRP A 181 17.52 23.49 -6.88
C TRP A 181 18.83 24.25 -7.11
N THR A 182 19.56 24.57 -6.04
CA THR A 182 20.85 25.25 -6.07
C THR A 182 21.90 24.46 -6.84
N VAL A 183 21.96 23.17 -6.63
CA VAL A 183 22.89 22.24 -7.32
C VAL A 183 22.49 22.10 -8.79
N MET A 184 21.21 21.99 -9.08
CA MET A 184 20.71 21.88 -10.44
C MET A 184 21.02 23.14 -11.27
N GLN A 185 20.89 24.34 -10.69
CA GLN A 185 21.29 25.58 -11.34
C GLN A 185 22.80 25.65 -11.61
N ALA A 186 23.62 25.24 -10.64
CA ALA A 186 25.08 25.20 -10.79
C ALA A 186 25.49 24.25 -11.92
N MET A 187 24.88 23.07 -11.98
CA MET A 187 25.12 22.08 -13.05
C MET A 187 24.73 22.61 -14.42
N ASN A 188 23.55 23.22 -14.53
CA ASN A 188 23.09 23.81 -15.79
C ASN A 188 24.07 24.88 -16.31
N LYS A 189 24.62 25.73 -15.41
CA LYS A 189 25.60 26.73 -15.77
C LYS A 189 26.93 26.12 -16.23
N ILE A 190 27.38 25.02 -15.60
CA ILE A 190 28.57 24.28 -16.04
C ILE A 190 28.37 23.72 -17.43
N VAL A 191 27.24 23.03 -17.68
CA VAL A 191 26.93 22.43 -19.00
C VAL A 191 26.81 23.51 -20.07
N GLU A 192 26.22 24.65 -19.77
CA GLU A 192 26.16 25.80 -20.69
C GLU A 192 27.55 26.30 -21.06
N THR A 193 28.42 26.46 -20.06
CA THR A 193 29.81 26.91 -20.26
C THR A 193 30.61 25.89 -21.06
N GLU A 194 30.45 24.59 -20.81
CA GLU A 194 31.10 23.53 -21.56
C GLU A 194 30.66 23.52 -23.02
N LYS A 195 29.35 23.66 -23.31
CA LYS A 195 28.82 23.76 -24.67
C LYS A 195 29.33 24.98 -25.41
N LEU A 196 29.40 26.14 -24.75
CA LEU A 196 29.99 27.34 -25.36
C LEU A 196 31.46 27.18 -25.70
N LYS A 197 32.22 26.51 -24.82
CA LYS A 197 33.63 26.20 -25.07
C LYS A 197 33.79 25.23 -26.24
N GLU A 198 32.97 24.21 -26.31
CA GLU A 198 32.99 23.23 -27.41
C GLU A 198 32.62 23.89 -28.74
N ALA A 199 31.59 24.74 -28.75
CA ALA A 199 31.21 25.51 -29.93
C ALA A 199 32.34 26.44 -30.42
N ALA A 200 33.03 27.12 -29.49
CA ALA A 200 34.16 28.00 -29.84
C ALA A 200 35.38 27.20 -30.37
N LEU A 201 35.65 26.01 -29.86
CA LEU A 201 36.69 25.13 -30.38
C LEU A 201 36.38 24.65 -31.81
N ASN A 202 35.15 24.18 -32.04
CA ASN A 202 34.70 23.73 -33.36
C ASN A 202 34.72 24.88 -34.40
N GLU A 203 34.43 26.11 -33.98
CA GLU A 203 34.52 27.29 -34.84
C GLU A 203 35.99 27.67 -35.13
N ALA A 204 36.91 27.46 -34.21
CA ALA A 204 38.33 27.67 -34.38
C ALA A 204 38.98 26.60 -35.29
N GLU A 205 38.53 25.35 -35.25
CA GLU A 205 39.00 24.25 -36.11
C GLU A 205 38.46 24.33 -37.53
N ALA A 206 37.35 25.03 -37.75
CA ALA A 206 36.72 25.20 -39.05
C ALA A 206 37.30 26.37 -39.87
N LYS A 207 38.24 27.14 -39.34
CA LYS A 207 38.96 28.23 -40.01
C LYS A 207 40.35 27.82 -40.38
#